data_0fd6592e570f509c28796440854dfc72
#
_entry.id   0fd6592e570f509c28796440854dfc72
#
_cell.length_a   1.000
_cell.length_b   1.000
_cell.length_c   1.000
_cell.angle_alpha   90.00
_cell.angle_beta   90.00
_cell.angle_gamma   90.00
#
_symmetry.space_group_name_H-M   'P 1'
#
loop_
_entity.id
_entity.type
_entity.pdbx_description
1 polymer ?
#
loop_
_entity_poly.entity_id
_entity_poly.type
_entity_poly.pdbx_seq_one_letter_code
_entity_poly.pdbx_strand_id
1 'polypeptide(L)'
;MKNLFYLTCFLFIQSLPINAQELTVKYTEDKIEIDGLPDDKAWQNAEIASDFWQWRPTDTVQAVKQTEFKALFDKEHIYILIKAYTKEKKFTVYNLERDFETKSADYIQLIFDTFNDASNAFKFQTNHLGLKGDMLLSTSGSLGGRGMNSSWDAIWEVESKLYDDSYIAEVKIPFNQLYFINGSKSWRFNIYRSDTQSLEHSSWAKIPQEQRIGDLGFMGKMNFEKPLGESKKPVSFIPYINGSIGKDFSQEKKLNNFDYGLDIKIPIGNSINVDLTLNPDFSQVEVDDQLVNLSQWELRLPEKRQFFTQNSDLFTDFGQERDAEPFFSRRIGISKDYDGNTVENKIINGIRLSGKLNDNLRIGLLNVLTEENKSLGIPQNNNTLFTIRNKVFARSNYSFFFINRENTKDYDFIENQKKFNRVLGFEYNLASKDGEWKGRTFFHKSFTPEENDKNTSFGMRLSRNTRKHYISMGGSYVGDDFRSDLGYYRRYGFIKLTPFYQYRIYPKNNDKILNYELQNYTALVYRPNKNQKFEGRWFISSFKIKYRDVSEIEVKQNIRKDYLYFDFDPTRTKGSVPLPANNFYSY
;
A
#
# COMPACT_ATOMS: atom_id res chain seq x y z
N MET A 1 -12.30 -33.75 -33.87
CA MET A 1 -11.81 -32.99 -32.69
C MET A 1 -10.29 -33.10 -32.60
N LYS A 2 -9.53 -32.62 -33.61
CA LYS A 2 -8.05 -32.68 -33.63
C LYS A 2 -7.38 -31.40 -34.19
N ASN A 3 -8.12 -30.29 -34.39
CA ASN A 3 -7.57 -29.07 -35.00
C ASN A 3 -7.86 -27.78 -34.20
N LEU A 4 -7.90 -27.85 -32.85
CA LEU A 4 -8.12 -26.65 -32.02
C LEU A 4 -6.95 -26.38 -31.05
N PHE A 5 -5.76 -26.87 -31.33
CA PHE A 5 -4.61 -26.80 -30.40
C PHE A 5 -3.39 -26.05 -30.95
N TYR A 6 -3.51 -25.32 -32.05
CA TYR A 6 -2.39 -24.57 -32.64
C TYR A 6 -2.70 -23.11 -32.92
N LEU A 7 -3.21 -22.38 -31.91
CA LEU A 7 -3.31 -20.90 -32.01
C LEU A 7 -2.71 -20.22 -30.77
N THR A 8 -1.59 -20.74 -30.29
CA THR A 8 -0.69 -20.05 -29.34
C THR A 8 0.60 -19.69 -30.07
N CYS A 9 0.50 -18.90 -31.13
CA CYS A 9 1.67 -18.36 -31.82
C CYS A 9 2.02 -16.98 -31.26
N PHE A 10 3.16 -16.93 -30.60
CA PHE A 10 4.30 -16.07 -30.86
C PHE A 10 3.93 -14.68 -31.42
N LEU A 11 3.66 -13.75 -30.54
CA LEU A 11 3.91 -12.33 -30.75
C LEU A 11 5.18 -11.96 -29.95
N PHE A 12 6.34 -12.27 -30.53
CA PHE A 12 7.58 -11.59 -30.17
C PHE A 12 7.48 -10.14 -30.69
N ILE A 13 6.89 -9.26 -29.90
CA ILE A 13 7.08 -7.83 -30.10
C ILE A 13 8.47 -7.54 -29.58
N GLN A 14 9.39 -7.22 -30.47
CA GLN A 14 10.69 -6.65 -30.13
C GLN A 14 10.43 -5.34 -29.38
N SER A 15 10.47 -5.40 -28.05
CA SER A 15 10.58 -4.21 -27.22
C SER A 15 11.96 -3.61 -27.46
N LEU A 16 12.02 -2.45 -28.06
CA LEU A 16 13.23 -1.63 -28.06
C LEU A 16 13.69 -1.50 -26.59
N PRO A 17 14.99 -1.72 -26.30
CA PRO A 17 15.49 -1.53 -24.96
C PRO A 17 15.26 -0.06 -24.59
N ILE A 18 14.40 0.22 -23.64
CA ILE A 18 14.40 1.51 -22.92
C ILE A 18 15.73 1.49 -22.19
N ASN A 19 16.69 2.29 -22.63
CA ASN A 19 17.91 2.51 -21.89
C ASN A 19 17.52 3.05 -20.52
N ALA A 20 17.59 2.20 -19.50
CA ALA A 20 17.37 2.63 -18.13
C ALA A 20 18.51 3.60 -17.78
N GLN A 21 18.19 4.76 -17.24
CA GLN A 21 19.19 5.67 -16.73
C GLN A 21 19.98 4.98 -15.62
N GLU A 22 21.30 5.16 -15.62
CA GLU A 22 22.21 4.58 -14.64
C GLU A 22 23.05 5.69 -14.02
N LEU A 23 23.39 5.52 -12.75
CA LEU A 23 24.26 6.41 -11.99
C LEU A 23 25.28 5.57 -11.21
N THR A 24 26.55 5.97 -11.23
CA THR A 24 27.57 5.38 -10.38
C THR A 24 27.63 6.12 -9.05
N VAL A 25 27.32 5.42 -7.97
CA VAL A 25 27.41 5.94 -6.60
C VAL A 25 28.81 5.63 -6.08
N LYS A 26 29.62 6.67 -5.92
CA LYS A 26 31.01 6.52 -5.48
C LYS A 26 31.10 6.41 -3.97
N TYR A 27 32.11 5.67 -3.52
CA TYR A 27 32.44 5.56 -2.10
C TYR A 27 33.23 6.80 -1.63
N THR A 28 32.90 7.32 -0.44
CA THR A 28 33.61 8.42 0.18
C THR A 28 34.04 8.09 1.60
N GLU A 29 35.20 8.62 2.00
CA GLU A 29 35.67 8.68 3.40
C GLU A 29 35.65 10.11 3.93
N ASP A 30 35.43 11.08 3.04
CA ASP A 30 35.28 12.47 3.44
C ASP A 30 33.97 12.69 4.19
N LYS A 31 34.01 13.49 5.23
CA LYS A 31 32.83 13.88 6.00
C LYS A 31 31.90 14.72 5.10
N ILE A 32 30.62 14.43 5.14
CA ILE A 32 29.56 15.24 4.53
C ILE A 32 28.72 15.83 5.67
N GLU A 33 28.56 17.14 5.67
CA GLU A 33 27.77 17.89 6.64
C GLU A 33 26.39 18.21 6.01
N ILE A 34 25.31 17.78 6.66
CA ILE A 34 23.97 17.98 6.10
C ILE A 34 23.48 19.35 6.54
N ASP A 35 23.78 20.35 5.73
CA ASP A 35 23.46 21.76 6.02
C ASP A 35 22.81 22.50 4.83
N GLY A 36 22.57 21.78 3.72
CA GLY A 36 21.98 22.30 2.49
C GLY A 36 22.96 23.08 1.61
N LEU A 37 24.27 22.98 1.86
CA LEU A 37 25.33 23.62 1.06
C LEU A 37 26.08 22.56 0.22
N PRO A 38 26.28 22.78 -1.08
CA PRO A 38 26.96 21.82 -1.96
C PRO A 38 28.48 21.98 -1.94
N ASP A 39 29.07 22.50 -0.87
CA ASP A 39 30.46 22.91 -0.80
C ASP A 39 31.40 21.84 -0.21
N ASP A 40 30.89 20.76 0.35
CA ASP A 40 31.71 19.65 0.80
C ASP A 40 32.56 19.08 -0.34
N LYS A 41 33.85 18.85 -0.05
CA LYS A 41 34.82 18.30 -0.99
C LYS A 41 34.38 16.97 -1.61
N ALA A 42 33.69 16.14 -0.84
CA ALA A 42 33.19 14.85 -1.30
C ALA A 42 32.35 14.97 -2.58
N TRP A 43 31.51 15.99 -2.69
CA TRP A 43 30.63 16.22 -3.83
C TRP A 43 31.35 16.51 -5.16
N GLN A 44 32.61 16.90 -5.13
CA GLN A 44 33.38 17.17 -6.35
C GLN A 44 33.65 15.91 -7.16
N ASN A 45 33.73 14.77 -6.49
CA ASN A 45 33.99 13.47 -7.12
C ASN A 45 32.74 12.70 -7.53
N ALA A 46 31.56 13.19 -7.16
CA ALA A 46 30.30 12.52 -7.44
C ALA A 46 29.83 12.75 -8.89
N GLU A 47 29.31 11.69 -9.51
CA GLU A 47 28.67 11.77 -10.82
C GLU A 47 27.36 12.58 -10.72
N ILE A 48 27.12 13.44 -11.72
CA ILE A 48 25.88 14.22 -11.82
C ILE A 48 24.89 13.47 -12.68
N ALA A 49 23.71 13.24 -12.15
CA ALA A 49 22.54 12.75 -12.88
C ALA A 49 21.56 13.89 -13.15
N SER A 50 21.08 13.97 -14.37
CA SER A 50 20.16 14.99 -14.89
C SER A 50 19.15 14.38 -15.86
N ASP A 51 18.62 15.19 -16.77
CA ASP A 51 17.72 14.75 -17.86
C ASP A 51 16.42 14.18 -17.36
N PHE A 52 15.77 14.89 -16.42
CA PHE A 52 14.44 14.54 -15.95
C PHE A 52 13.39 14.65 -17.06
N TRP A 53 12.52 13.67 -17.14
CA TRP A 53 11.42 13.58 -18.08
C TRP A 53 10.11 14.01 -17.42
N GLN A 54 9.30 14.74 -18.15
CA GLN A 54 7.93 14.97 -17.74
C GLN A 54 7.16 13.65 -17.67
N TRP A 55 6.34 13.52 -16.64
CA TRP A 55 5.28 12.53 -16.57
C TRP A 55 3.91 13.20 -16.80
N ARG A 56 3.75 14.44 -16.31
CA ARG A 56 2.62 15.32 -16.59
C ARG A 56 3.13 16.72 -16.88
N PRO A 57 2.47 17.46 -17.77
CA PRO A 57 1.27 17.15 -18.55
C PRO A 57 1.48 16.09 -19.63
N THR A 58 2.70 15.84 -20.10
CA THR A 58 3.00 14.85 -21.15
C THR A 58 4.28 14.08 -20.82
N ASP A 59 4.43 12.86 -21.34
CA ASP A 59 5.63 12.03 -21.15
C ASP A 59 6.57 12.03 -22.37
N THR A 60 6.41 13.02 -23.28
CA THR A 60 7.13 13.05 -24.57
C THR A 60 8.29 14.03 -24.60
N VAL A 61 8.44 14.87 -23.58
CA VAL A 61 9.47 15.90 -23.48
C VAL A 61 10.17 15.84 -22.12
N GLN A 62 11.33 16.46 -22.03
CA GLN A 62 12.04 16.66 -20.78
C GLN A 62 11.35 17.72 -19.92
N ALA A 63 11.68 17.72 -18.61
CA ALA A 63 11.18 18.69 -17.65
C ALA A 63 11.55 20.12 -18.06
N VAL A 64 10.62 21.05 -17.91
CA VAL A 64 10.84 22.48 -18.22
C VAL A 64 11.89 23.07 -17.28
N LYS A 65 11.80 22.74 -16.00
CA LYS A 65 12.81 23.07 -14.99
C LYS A 65 13.48 21.78 -14.55
N GLN A 66 14.73 21.65 -14.95
CA GLN A 66 15.51 20.45 -14.67
C GLN A 66 15.78 20.26 -13.18
N THR A 67 16.08 19.05 -12.83
CA THR A 67 16.63 18.65 -11.53
C THR A 67 17.93 17.92 -11.78
N GLU A 68 18.93 18.21 -10.98
CA GLU A 68 20.21 17.51 -10.97
C GLU A 68 20.37 16.86 -9.61
N PHE A 69 21.02 15.71 -9.57
CA PHE A 69 21.40 15.12 -8.30
C PHE A 69 22.75 14.39 -8.38
N LYS A 70 23.37 14.25 -7.23
CA LYS A 70 24.57 13.46 -7.00
C LYS A 70 24.30 12.45 -5.91
N ALA A 71 25.00 11.31 -5.92
CA ALA A 71 24.90 10.32 -4.86
C ALA A 71 26.28 9.80 -4.48
N LEU A 72 26.50 9.67 -3.18
CA LEU A 72 27.70 9.10 -2.55
C LEU A 72 27.29 8.12 -1.46
N PHE A 73 28.21 7.27 -1.04
CA PHE A 73 27.99 6.41 0.12
C PHE A 73 29.28 6.18 0.91
N ASP A 74 29.11 5.91 2.19
CA ASP A 74 30.16 5.43 3.07
C ASP A 74 29.81 4.02 3.62
N LYS A 75 30.39 3.62 4.73
CA LYS A 75 30.10 2.33 5.37
C LYS A 75 28.72 2.25 6.00
N GLU A 76 28.12 3.40 6.35
CA GLU A 76 26.92 3.46 7.19
C GLU A 76 25.75 4.18 6.53
N HIS A 77 26.02 5.04 5.51
CA HIS A 77 25.02 5.95 4.96
C HIS A 77 25.08 6.01 3.43
N ILE A 78 23.92 6.34 2.84
CA ILE A 78 23.83 6.89 1.49
C ILE A 78 23.51 8.38 1.60
N TYR A 79 24.19 9.18 0.79
CA TYR A 79 24.06 10.64 0.71
C TYR A 79 23.55 11.03 -0.67
N ILE A 80 22.60 11.96 -0.73
CA ILE A 80 22.08 12.48 -1.99
C ILE A 80 22.01 14.01 -1.90
N LEU A 81 22.67 14.68 -2.83
CA LEU A 81 22.58 16.11 -3.06
C LEU A 81 21.67 16.36 -4.25
N ILE A 82 20.64 17.15 -4.07
CA ILE A 82 19.64 17.44 -5.10
C ILE A 82 19.62 18.95 -5.35
N LYS A 83 19.77 19.36 -6.61
CA LYS A 83 19.55 20.74 -7.04
C LYS A 83 18.32 20.80 -7.93
N ALA A 84 17.26 21.43 -7.47
CA ALA A 84 16.02 21.59 -8.18
C ALA A 84 15.87 23.02 -8.70
N TYR A 85 15.98 23.22 -10.02
CA TYR A 85 15.85 24.53 -10.63
C TYR A 85 14.41 25.03 -10.56
N THR A 86 14.21 26.31 -10.29
CA THR A 86 12.90 26.95 -10.13
C THR A 86 12.80 28.22 -10.98
N LYS A 87 11.59 28.68 -11.24
CA LYS A 87 11.36 29.94 -11.94
C LYS A 87 11.37 31.11 -10.96
N GLU A 88 10.71 30.92 -9.83
CA GLU A 88 10.52 31.92 -8.78
C GLU A 88 10.65 31.26 -7.41
N LYS A 89 10.84 32.08 -6.35
CA LYS A 89 10.87 31.60 -4.95
C LYS A 89 9.45 31.47 -4.37
N LYS A 90 8.49 30.99 -5.17
CA LYS A 90 7.10 30.78 -4.78
C LYS A 90 6.77 29.30 -4.81
N PHE A 91 6.62 28.70 -3.65
CA PHE A 91 6.34 27.28 -3.51
C PHE A 91 5.00 27.07 -2.81
N THR A 92 4.31 26.01 -3.20
CA THR A 92 3.09 25.60 -2.52
C THR A 92 3.42 24.55 -1.47
N VAL A 93 3.11 24.87 -0.21
CA VAL A 93 3.25 23.97 0.95
C VAL A 93 1.88 23.79 1.56
N TYR A 94 1.46 22.56 1.75
CA TYR A 94 0.12 22.26 2.28
C TYR A 94 0.08 22.36 3.81
N ASN A 95 1.04 21.75 4.48
CA ASN A 95 1.24 21.82 5.93
C ASN A 95 2.75 21.73 6.25
N LEU A 96 3.12 21.97 7.50
CA LEU A 96 4.52 21.92 7.98
C LEU A 96 4.79 20.67 8.83
N GLU A 97 3.94 19.67 8.74
CA GLU A 97 4.05 18.44 9.50
C GLU A 97 5.01 17.45 8.83
N ARG A 98 5.53 16.51 9.61
CA ARG A 98 6.14 15.28 9.07
C ARG A 98 5.07 14.52 8.27
N ASP A 99 5.48 13.80 7.22
CA ASP A 99 4.58 13.12 6.29
C ASP A 99 3.56 14.03 5.60
N PHE A 100 4.02 15.26 5.33
CA PHE A 100 3.23 16.31 4.72
C PHE A 100 2.47 15.83 3.47
N GLU A 101 1.28 16.39 3.28
CA GLU A 101 0.44 16.03 2.15
C GLU A 101 1.03 16.57 0.84
N THR A 102 1.10 15.69 -0.18
CA THR A 102 1.71 16.00 -1.48
C THR A 102 0.73 16.50 -2.53
N LYS A 103 -0.57 16.52 -2.20
CA LYS A 103 -1.60 16.96 -3.13
C LYS A 103 -1.46 18.45 -3.42
N SER A 104 -1.15 18.77 -4.68
CA SER A 104 -0.96 20.16 -5.15
C SER A 104 0.15 20.94 -4.42
N ALA A 105 1.18 20.25 -3.94
CA ALA A 105 2.34 20.86 -3.29
C ALA A 105 3.61 20.67 -4.11
N ASP A 106 4.64 21.48 -3.80
CA ASP A 106 6.01 21.28 -4.30
C ASP A 106 6.73 20.26 -3.44
N TYR A 107 7.27 19.22 -4.06
CA TYR A 107 8.03 18.19 -3.36
C TYR A 107 9.00 17.43 -4.27
N ILE A 108 9.95 16.78 -3.63
CA ILE A 108 10.82 15.76 -4.23
C ILE A 108 10.60 14.45 -3.48
N GLN A 109 10.58 13.34 -4.21
CA GLN A 109 10.48 11.98 -3.66
C GLN A 109 11.63 11.13 -4.19
N LEU A 110 12.33 10.49 -3.27
CA LEU A 110 13.39 9.51 -3.52
C LEU A 110 12.82 8.12 -3.31
N ILE A 111 12.92 7.25 -4.30
CA ILE A 111 12.39 5.88 -4.21
C ILE A 111 13.51 4.88 -4.45
N PHE A 112 13.73 4.00 -3.47
CA PHE A 112 14.78 2.98 -3.46
C PHE A 112 14.15 1.60 -3.46
N ASP A 113 14.28 0.85 -4.54
CA ASP A 113 14.07 -0.60 -4.58
C ASP A 113 15.41 -1.29 -4.33
N THR A 114 15.68 -1.54 -3.07
CA THR A 114 16.95 -2.07 -2.56
C THR A 114 17.15 -3.55 -2.85
N PHE A 115 16.09 -4.23 -3.26
CA PHE A 115 16.11 -5.65 -3.62
C PHE A 115 16.11 -5.89 -5.13
N ASN A 116 16.00 -4.86 -5.96
CA ASN A 116 15.94 -4.94 -7.42
C ASN A 116 14.81 -5.84 -7.95
N ASP A 117 13.71 -5.96 -7.21
CA ASP A 117 12.65 -6.90 -7.54
C ASP A 117 11.35 -6.26 -8.04
N ALA A 118 11.28 -4.92 -8.03
CA ALA A 118 10.10 -4.15 -8.38
C ALA A 118 8.84 -4.52 -7.57
N SER A 119 9.01 -5.08 -6.37
CA SER A 119 7.93 -5.50 -5.49
C SER A 119 7.68 -4.48 -4.39
N ASN A 120 8.76 -4.03 -3.74
CA ASN A 120 8.72 -3.08 -2.62
C ASN A 120 9.81 -2.05 -2.77
N ALA A 121 9.59 -0.87 -2.20
CA ALA A 121 10.57 0.19 -2.15
C ALA A 121 10.39 1.05 -0.89
N PHE A 122 11.46 1.71 -0.50
CA PHE A 122 11.47 2.78 0.48
C PHE A 122 11.28 4.10 -0.26
N LYS A 123 10.38 4.93 0.21
CA LYS A 123 10.16 6.27 -0.30
C LYS A 123 10.46 7.29 0.77
N PHE A 124 11.30 8.26 0.45
CA PHE A 124 11.58 9.46 1.25
C PHE A 124 11.11 10.67 0.48
N GLN A 125 10.54 11.64 1.17
CA GLN A 125 10.08 12.87 0.53
C GLN A 125 10.53 14.09 1.30
N THR A 126 10.85 15.15 0.55
CA THR A 126 11.25 16.44 1.09
C THR A 126 10.79 17.57 0.18
N ASN A 127 11.02 18.81 0.60
CA ASN A 127 10.75 20.01 -0.17
C ASN A 127 11.82 21.09 0.13
N HIS A 128 11.61 22.29 -0.40
CA HIS A 128 12.49 23.43 -0.21
C HIS A 128 12.63 23.90 1.25
N LEU A 129 11.79 23.43 2.17
CA LEU A 129 11.87 23.70 3.62
C LEU A 129 12.58 22.57 4.40
N GLY A 130 13.02 21.51 3.74
CA GLY A 130 13.61 20.35 4.41
C GLY A 130 12.60 19.52 5.21
N LEU A 131 11.29 19.62 4.92
CA LEU A 131 10.29 18.79 5.56
C LEU A 131 10.52 17.32 5.22
N LYS A 132 10.26 16.46 6.18
CA LYS A 132 10.47 15.00 6.05
C LYS A 132 9.15 14.27 5.86
N GLY A 133 9.17 13.25 5.01
CA GLY A 133 8.14 12.24 4.94
C GLY A 133 8.73 10.94 4.45
N ASP A 134 8.25 9.82 4.97
CA ASP A 134 8.71 8.51 4.56
C ASP A 134 7.57 7.48 4.54
N MET A 135 7.70 6.49 3.67
CA MET A 135 6.71 5.43 3.55
C MET A 135 7.28 4.20 2.84
N LEU A 136 6.64 3.07 3.05
CA LEU A 136 6.88 1.88 2.25
C LEU A 136 5.95 1.85 1.04
N LEU A 137 6.52 1.51 -0.11
CA LEU A 137 5.78 1.22 -1.34
C LEU A 137 5.74 -0.28 -1.60
N SER A 138 4.61 -0.77 -2.06
CA SER A 138 4.46 -2.14 -2.57
C SER A 138 3.68 -2.11 -3.88
N THR A 139 4.15 -2.85 -4.88
CA THR A 139 3.47 -2.98 -6.19
C THR A 139 2.73 -4.30 -6.33
N SER A 140 2.82 -5.17 -5.33
CA SER A 140 2.18 -6.48 -5.38
C SER A 140 0.66 -6.35 -5.48
N GLY A 141 0.15 -6.52 -6.69
CA GLY A 141 -1.23 -6.88 -6.99
C GLY A 141 -2.34 -5.87 -6.73
N SER A 142 -2.13 -4.79 -6.03
CA SER A 142 -3.20 -3.84 -5.73
C SER A 142 -3.45 -2.86 -6.86
N LEU A 143 -4.45 -3.13 -7.68
CA LEU A 143 -5.01 -2.17 -8.64
C LEU A 143 -5.75 -1.00 -7.93
N GLY A 144 -5.85 -1.03 -6.61
CA GLY A 144 -6.67 -0.14 -5.79
C GLY A 144 -5.94 0.92 -4.93
N GLY A 145 -4.60 1.02 -4.94
CA GLY A 145 -3.90 2.07 -4.20
C GLY A 145 -3.36 1.69 -2.82
N ARG A 146 -3.43 0.42 -2.40
CA ARG A 146 -2.90 -0.08 -1.12
C ARG A 146 -1.38 -0.22 -1.04
N GLY A 147 -0.68 0.13 -2.09
CA GLY A 147 0.76 -0.02 -2.14
C GLY A 147 1.56 1.01 -1.34
N MET A 148 0.92 1.87 -0.54
CA MET A 148 1.60 2.87 0.27
C MET A 148 1.28 2.68 1.75
N ASN A 149 2.31 2.57 2.57
CA ASN A 149 2.21 2.54 4.02
C ASN A 149 2.98 3.73 4.60
N SER A 150 2.26 4.77 4.98
CA SER A 150 2.78 6.00 5.59
C SER A 150 2.99 5.89 7.11
N SER A 151 2.62 4.76 7.71
CA SER A 151 2.88 4.52 9.14
C SER A 151 4.28 3.93 9.39
N TRP A 152 5.10 3.80 8.35
CA TRP A 152 6.50 3.42 8.49
C TRP A 152 7.36 4.67 8.64
N ASP A 153 8.12 4.74 9.70
CA ASP A 153 9.03 5.83 10.04
C ASP A 153 10.48 5.39 9.96
N ALA A 154 11.32 6.23 9.40
CA ALA A 154 12.78 6.09 9.39
C ALA A 154 13.46 7.26 10.11
N ILE A 155 14.63 7.00 10.65
CA ILE A 155 15.53 8.04 11.17
C ILE A 155 16.49 8.41 10.04
N TRP A 156 16.34 9.61 9.48
CA TRP A 156 17.15 10.15 8.40
C TRP A 156 17.27 11.66 8.51
N GLU A 157 18.24 12.25 7.81
CA GLU A 157 18.51 13.67 7.87
C GLU A 157 18.28 14.33 6.51
N VAL A 158 17.76 15.53 6.50
CA VAL A 158 17.68 16.39 5.32
C VAL A 158 17.72 17.85 5.76
N GLU A 159 18.50 18.65 5.02
CA GLU A 159 18.48 20.09 5.10
C GLU A 159 18.34 20.67 3.70
N SER A 160 17.61 21.79 3.60
CA SER A 160 17.37 22.46 2.31
C SER A 160 17.67 23.94 2.40
N LYS A 161 18.30 24.48 1.36
CA LYS A 161 18.54 25.92 1.21
C LYS A 161 18.03 26.45 -0.12
N LEU A 162 17.45 27.63 -0.08
CA LEU A 162 16.85 28.31 -1.22
C LEU A 162 17.85 29.30 -1.82
N TYR A 163 18.09 29.19 -3.12
CA TYR A 163 18.90 30.06 -3.95
C TYR A 163 18.02 30.88 -4.90
N ASP A 164 18.60 31.71 -5.75
CA ASP A 164 17.84 32.60 -6.63
C ASP A 164 17.12 31.84 -7.75
N ASP A 165 17.73 30.79 -8.28
CA ASP A 165 17.25 29.98 -9.40
C ASP A 165 16.90 28.53 -9.06
N SER A 166 17.12 28.14 -7.81
CA SER A 166 17.01 26.74 -7.39
C SER A 166 16.84 26.63 -5.88
N TYR A 167 16.52 25.43 -5.41
CA TYR A 167 16.83 25.03 -4.05
C TYR A 167 17.71 23.78 -4.06
N ILE A 168 18.51 23.63 -3.02
CA ILE A 168 19.38 22.48 -2.82
C ILE A 168 18.87 21.75 -1.57
N ALA A 169 18.74 20.43 -1.68
CA ALA A 169 18.45 19.56 -0.56
C ALA A 169 19.56 18.52 -0.42
N GLU A 170 20.15 18.43 0.76
CA GLU A 170 21.08 17.37 1.14
C GLU A 170 20.37 16.34 2.00
N VAL A 171 20.49 15.08 1.61
CA VAL A 171 19.83 13.95 2.24
C VAL A 171 20.86 12.93 2.70
N LYS A 172 20.72 12.44 3.93
CA LYS A 172 21.53 11.36 4.51
C LYS A 172 20.62 10.29 5.07
N ILE A 173 20.75 9.08 4.54
CA ILE A 173 19.92 7.93 4.95
C ILE A 173 20.86 6.85 5.48
N PRO A 174 20.73 6.46 6.77
CA PRO A 174 21.51 5.37 7.33
C PRO A 174 21.09 4.03 6.73
N PHE A 175 22.03 3.17 6.37
CA PHE A 175 21.76 1.84 5.85
C PHE A 175 21.01 0.93 6.83
N ASN A 176 21.12 1.19 8.13
CA ASN A 176 20.37 0.44 9.15
C ASN A 176 18.85 0.72 9.14
N GLN A 177 18.40 1.78 8.46
CA GLN A 177 16.99 2.06 8.23
C GLN A 177 16.42 1.30 7.01
N LEU A 178 17.30 0.78 6.16
CA LEU A 178 16.93 0.09 4.92
C LEU A 178 17.15 -1.42 5.05
N TYR A 179 16.33 -2.18 4.33
CA TYR A 179 16.55 -3.62 4.16
C TYR A 179 17.09 -3.88 2.76
N PHE A 180 18.17 -4.63 2.65
CA PHE A 180 18.82 -4.96 1.38
C PHE A 180 19.65 -6.23 1.50
N ILE A 181 20.09 -6.78 0.38
CA ILE A 181 20.92 -7.98 0.36
C ILE A 181 22.37 -7.59 0.63
N ASN A 182 23.03 -8.29 1.55
CA ASN A 182 24.45 -8.10 1.82
C ASN A 182 25.27 -8.37 0.55
N GLY A 183 26.23 -7.53 0.24
CA GLY A 183 27.00 -7.60 -1.00
C GLY A 183 26.30 -7.01 -2.24
N SER A 184 25.17 -6.34 -2.08
CA SER A 184 24.50 -5.64 -3.19
C SER A 184 25.44 -4.69 -3.90
N LYS A 185 25.48 -4.81 -5.24
CA LYS A 185 26.26 -3.91 -6.12
C LYS A 185 25.42 -2.84 -6.79
N SER A 186 24.10 -2.96 -6.72
CA SER A 186 23.22 -1.97 -7.31
C SER A 186 21.83 -2.01 -6.69
N TRP A 187 21.15 -0.87 -6.73
CA TRP A 187 19.72 -0.72 -6.41
C TRP A 187 18.99 -0.11 -7.58
N ARG A 188 17.69 -0.35 -7.67
CA ARG A 188 16.82 0.45 -8.54
C ARG A 188 16.43 1.71 -7.81
N PHE A 189 16.42 2.82 -8.53
CA PHE A 189 16.21 4.14 -7.95
C PHE A 189 15.46 5.06 -8.90
N ASN A 190 14.66 5.94 -8.37
CA ASN A 190 14.10 7.06 -9.12
C ASN A 190 13.88 8.27 -8.21
N ILE A 191 13.94 9.46 -8.78
CA ILE A 191 13.54 10.71 -8.16
C ILE A 191 12.32 11.24 -8.89
N TYR A 192 11.31 11.66 -8.13
CA TYR A 192 10.14 12.37 -8.62
C TYR A 192 10.16 13.79 -8.09
N ARG A 193 9.67 14.71 -8.91
CA ARG A 193 9.46 16.09 -8.54
C ARG A 193 8.07 16.54 -8.93
N SER A 194 7.40 17.23 -8.04
CA SER A 194 6.24 18.08 -8.32
C SER A 194 6.68 19.51 -8.30
N ASP A 195 6.48 20.21 -9.40
CA ASP A 195 6.73 21.65 -9.58
C ASP A 195 5.40 22.35 -9.84
N THR A 196 4.86 23.02 -8.83
CA THR A 196 3.56 23.70 -8.94
C THR A 196 3.65 24.99 -9.79
N GLN A 197 4.84 25.57 -9.94
CA GLN A 197 5.05 26.76 -10.77
C GLN A 197 4.91 26.45 -12.26
N SER A 198 5.39 25.28 -12.68
CA SER A 198 5.31 24.80 -14.05
C SER A 198 4.09 23.87 -14.27
N LEU A 199 3.33 23.58 -13.21
CA LEU A 199 2.23 22.58 -13.21
C LEU A 199 2.71 21.21 -13.71
N GLU A 200 3.91 20.83 -13.31
CA GLU A 200 4.64 19.69 -13.86
C GLU A 200 4.93 18.63 -12.79
N HIS A 201 4.81 17.37 -13.21
CA HIS A 201 5.40 16.25 -12.50
C HIS A 201 6.46 15.63 -13.40
N SER A 202 7.65 15.46 -12.87
CA SER A 202 8.80 14.90 -13.60
C SER A 202 9.49 13.78 -12.82
N SER A 203 10.26 12.97 -13.52
CA SER A 203 11.05 11.89 -12.93
C SER A 203 12.37 11.72 -13.65
N TRP A 204 13.38 11.27 -12.93
CA TRP A 204 14.69 10.96 -13.53
C TRP A 204 14.57 9.83 -14.53
N ALA A 205 14.15 8.65 -14.13
CA ALA A 205 13.85 7.59 -15.07
C ALA A 205 12.45 7.82 -15.67
N LYS A 206 12.37 7.74 -17.01
CA LYS A 206 11.15 8.00 -17.76
C LYS A 206 10.06 6.97 -17.44
N ILE A 207 8.85 7.47 -17.15
CA ILE A 207 7.68 6.65 -16.86
C ILE A 207 6.60 6.96 -17.90
N PRO A 208 6.02 5.95 -18.57
CA PRO A 208 4.87 6.16 -19.45
C PRO A 208 3.69 6.74 -18.67
N GLN A 209 2.99 7.71 -19.26
CA GLN A 209 1.89 8.44 -18.60
C GLN A 209 0.71 7.56 -18.19
N GLU A 210 0.52 6.44 -18.89
CA GLU A 210 -0.48 5.42 -18.54
C GLU A 210 -0.09 4.59 -17.30
N GLN A 211 1.17 4.62 -16.89
CA GLN A 211 1.64 3.97 -15.65
C GLN A 211 1.59 4.96 -14.49
N ARG A 212 1.54 4.44 -13.27
CA ARG A 212 1.59 5.28 -12.07
C ARG A 212 2.99 5.84 -11.87
N ILE A 213 3.09 7.06 -11.36
CA ILE A 213 4.38 7.69 -11.08
C ILE A 213 5.25 6.89 -10.09
N GLY A 214 4.69 6.08 -9.23
CA GLY A 214 5.43 5.20 -8.32
C GLY A 214 5.56 3.75 -8.81
N ASP A 215 5.38 3.46 -10.11
CA ASP A 215 5.52 2.09 -10.61
C ASP A 215 6.98 1.65 -10.62
N LEU A 216 7.33 0.74 -9.71
CA LEU A 216 8.69 0.23 -9.53
C LEU A 216 9.26 -0.51 -10.76
N GLY A 217 8.44 -0.73 -11.79
CA GLY A 217 8.90 -1.29 -13.07
C GLY A 217 9.71 -0.32 -13.93
N PHE A 218 9.56 0.99 -13.69
CA PHE A 218 10.15 2.06 -14.50
C PHE A 218 11.12 2.90 -13.67
N MET A 219 12.17 2.28 -13.19
CA MET A 219 13.19 2.93 -12.37
C MET A 219 14.54 2.88 -13.06
N GLY A 220 15.39 3.86 -12.79
CA GLY A 220 16.80 3.83 -13.13
C GLY A 220 17.57 2.90 -12.20
N LYS A 221 18.88 2.89 -12.33
CA LYS A 221 19.78 2.04 -11.57
C LYS A 221 20.89 2.86 -10.93
N MET A 222 21.10 2.66 -9.63
CA MET A 222 22.28 3.08 -8.90
C MET A 222 23.26 1.93 -8.84
N ASN A 223 24.47 2.11 -9.36
CA ASN A 223 25.56 1.14 -9.31
C ASN A 223 26.57 1.59 -8.25
N PHE A 224 26.74 0.81 -7.20
CA PHE A 224 27.70 1.13 -6.13
C PHE A 224 29.13 0.77 -6.57
N GLU A 225 30.07 1.68 -6.39
CA GLU A 225 31.48 1.48 -6.71
C GLU A 225 32.09 0.29 -5.95
N LYS A 226 31.64 0.07 -4.71
CA LYS A 226 31.98 -1.08 -3.87
C LYS A 226 30.70 -1.80 -3.46
N PRO A 227 30.73 -3.14 -3.31
CA PRO A 227 29.57 -3.86 -2.77
C PRO A 227 29.21 -3.35 -1.39
N LEU A 228 27.90 -3.20 -1.12
CA LEU A 228 27.42 -2.78 0.19
C LEU A 228 27.68 -3.87 1.22
N GLY A 229 28.26 -3.48 2.33
CA GLY A 229 28.56 -4.36 3.46
C GLY A 229 27.33 -4.71 4.28
N GLU A 230 27.56 -5.47 5.34
CA GLU A 230 26.54 -5.74 6.33
C GLU A 230 26.20 -4.48 7.13
N SER A 231 24.93 -4.14 7.18
CA SER A 231 24.45 -3.03 8.01
C SER A 231 24.34 -3.49 9.46
N LYS A 232 25.04 -2.82 10.35
CA LYS A 232 24.96 -3.08 11.80
C LYS A 232 23.63 -2.56 12.33
N LYS A 233 22.65 -3.42 12.44
CA LYS A 233 21.36 -3.11 13.06
C LYS A 233 21.39 -3.60 14.51
N PRO A 234 21.31 -2.71 15.51
CA PRO A 234 21.27 -3.13 16.91
C PRO A 234 19.95 -3.82 17.24
N VAL A 235 19.99 -4.75 18.19
CA VAL A 235 18.78 -5.20 18.87
C VAL A 235 18.22 -4.02 19.67
N SER A 236 16.95 -3.71 19.48
CA SER A 236 16.29 -2.59 20.15
C SER A 236 15.32 -3.09 21.20
N PHE A 237 15.43 -2.56 22.42
CA PHE A 237 14.50 -2.78 23.53
C PHE A 237 13.75 -1.48 23.79
N ILE A 238 12.44 -1.51 23.71
CA ILE A 238 11.56 -0.33 23.85
C ILE A 238 10.58 -0.61 25.00
N PRO A 239 10.99 -0.43 26.27
CA PRO A 239 10.08 -0.49 27.39
C PRO A 239 9.20 0.76 27.44
N TYR A 240 7.98 0.61 27.89
CA TYR A 240 7.08 1.74 28.09
C TYR A 240 6.16 1.57 29.30
N ILE A 241 5.72 2.69 29.84
CA ILE A 241 4.74 2.82 30.90
C ILE A 241 3.72 3.85 30.43
N ASN A 242 2.44 3.53 30.56
CA ASN A 242 1.35 4.42 30.25
C ASN A 242 0.38 4.56 31.41
N GLY A 243 0.00 5.79 31.74
CA GLY A 243 -1.04 6.08 32.71
C GLY A 243 -2.07 7.03 32.10
N SER A 244 -3.35 6.67 32.16
CA SER A 244 -4.44 7.55 31.71
C SER A 244 -5.49 7.72 32.79
N ILE A 245 -5.97 8.96 32.94
CA ILE A 245 -7.07 9.34 33.82
C ILE A 245 -8.11 10.05 32.97
N GLY A 246 -9.35 9.58 32.98
CA GLY A 246 -10.42 10.14 32.20
C GLY A 246 -11.80 9.86 32.77
N LYS A 247 -12.82 10.43 32.15
CA LYS A 247 -14.23 10.14 32.40
C LYS A 247 -14.97 9.97 31.09
N ASP A 248 -15.67 8.88 30.93
CA ASP A 248 -16.66 8.71 29.89
C ASP A 248 -17.97 9.34 30.35
N PHE A 249 -18.31 10.49 29.78
CA PHE A 249 -19.51 11.22 30.13
C PHE A 249 -20.79 10.58 29.58
N SER A 250 -20.70 9.70 28.62
CA SER A 250 -21.85 8.98 28.06
C SER A 250 -22.32 7.86 28.97
N GLN A 251 -21.38 7.23 29.69
CA GLN A 251 -21.62 6.13 30.62
C GLN A 251 -21.41 6.53 32.10
N GLU A 252 -21.04 7.78 32.36
CA GLU A 252 -20.65 8.31 33.68
C GLU A 252 -19.53 7.50 34.38
N LYS A 253 -18.71 6.80 33.61
CA LYS A 253 -17.68 5.91 34.11
C LYS A 253 -16.32 6.61 34.17
N LYS A 254 -15.61 6.47 35.31
CA LYS A 254 -14.21 6.87 35.41
C LYS A 254 -13.33 5.86 34.67
N LEU A 255 -12.44 6.36 33.83
CA LEU A 255 -11.47 5.58 33.06
C LEU A 255 -10.08 5.88 33.64
N ASN A 256 -9.62 5.04 34.56
CA ASN A 256 -8.25 5.08 35.05
C ASN A 256 -7.56 3.83 34.55
N ASN A 257 -6.49 4.01 33.78
CA ASN A 257 -5.71 2.89 33.28
C ASN A 257 -4.23 3.10 33.59
N PHE A 258 -3.53 2.01 33.89
CA PHE A 258 -2.09 1.97 34.06
C PHE A 258 -1.58 0.71 33.37
N ASP A 259 -0.78 0.89 32.34
CA ASP A 259 -0.21 -0.18 31.54
C ASP A 259 1.31 -0.05 31.44
N TYR A 260 1.97 -1.19 31.31
CA TYR A 260 3.39 -1.28 31.02
C TYR A 260 3.63 -2.40 30.01
N GLY A 261 4.65 -2.26 29.20
CA GLY A 261 4.97 -3.27 28.20
C GLY A 261 6.38 -3.13 27.65
N LEU A 262 6.70 -3.96 26.67
CA LEU A 262 8.01 -4.05 26.09
C LEU A 262 7.92 -4.50 24.64
N ASP A 263 8.52 -3.72 23.75
CA ASP A 263 8.77 -4.15 22.37
C ASP A 263 10.26 -4.46 22.18
N ILE A 264 10.54 -5.54 21.47
CA ILE A 264 11.91 -5.95 21.13
C ILE A 264 11.99 -6.13 19.62
N LYS A 265 12.96 -5.49 18.99
CA LYS A 265 13.24 -5.65 17.56
C LYS A 265 14.59 -6.30 17.36
N ILE A 266 14.60 -7.45 16.72
CA ILE A 266 15.80 -8.28 16.50
C ILE A 266 16.01 -8.42 14.99
N PRO A 267 16.94 -7.66 14.41
CA PRO A 267 17.32 -7.84 13.00
C PRO A 267 18.15 -9.13 12.85
N ILE A 268 17.88 -9.87 11.78
CA ILE A 268 18.66 -11.06 11.38
C ILE A 268 19.28 -10.75 10.03
N GLY A 269 20.58 -10.40 10.03
CA GLY A 269 21.25 -9.86 8.84
C GLY A 269 20.58 -8.56 8.35
N ASN A 270 20.65 -8.32 7.06
CA ASN A 270 20.13 -7.06 6.47
C ASN A 270 18.69 -7.17 5.97
N SER A 271 18.07 -8.37 5.94
CA SER A 271 16.84 -8.60 5.18
C SER A 271 15.69 -9.22 5.97
N ILE A 272 15.93 -9.71 7.19
CA ILE A 272 14.92 -10.34 8.04
C ILE A 272 14.81 -9.57 9.35
N ASN A 273 13.60 -9.50 9.89
CA ASN A 273 13.32 -8.89 11.18
C ASN A 273 12.40 -9.77 12.02
N VAL A 274 12.70 -9.85 13.31
CA VAL A 274 11.84 -10.44 14.34
C VAL A 274 11.41 -9.33 15.29
N ASP A 275 10.12 -9.13 15.43
CA ASP A 275 9.51 -8.20 16.36
C ASP A 275 8.78 -9.02 17.44
N LEU A 276 9.07 -8.73 18.68
CA LEU A 276 8.37 -9.29 19.83
C LEU A 276 7.68 -8.14 20.56
N THR A 277 6.47 -8.38 21.02
CA THR A 277 5.73 -7.42 21.84
C THR A 277 5.12 -8.11 23.04
N LEU A 278 5.24 -7.48 24.20
CA LEU A 278 4.63 -7.91 25.46
C LEU A 278 3.74 -6.78 25.98
N ASN A 279 2.44 -7.08 26.14
CA ASN A 279 1.44 -6.13 26.57
C ASN A 279 1.51 -4.80 25.80
N PRO A 280 1.37 -4.83 24.44
CA PRO A 280 1.59 -3.65 23.62
C PRO A 280 0.63 -2.52 23.97
N ASP A 281 1.19 -1.33 24.13
CA ASP A 281 0.41 -0.10 24.29
C ASP A 281 0.20 0.56 22.93
N PHE A 282 -1.07 0.78 22.60
CA PHE A 282 -1.46 1.49 21.38
C PHE A 282 -1.99 2.90 21.67
N SER A 283 -1.83 3.41 22.88
CA SER A 283 -2.30 4.75 23.27
C SER A 283 -1.60 5.88 22.52
N GLN A 284 -0.37 5.65 22.04
CA GLN A 284 0.39 6.60 21.22
C GLN A 284 0.03 6.55 19.74
N VAL A 285 -0.79 5.60 19.32
CA VAL A 285 -1.25 5.53 17.93
C VAL A 285 -2.17 6.71 17.66
N GLU A 286 -1.89 7.44 16.58
CA GLU A 286 -2.75 8.53 16.14
C GLU A 286 -4.22 8.10 16.08
N VAL A 287 -5.09 8.96 16.59
CA VAL A 287 -6.54 8.74 16.55
C VAL A 287 -6.97 8.58 15.09
N ASP A 288 -7.87 7.64 14.84
CA ASP A 288 -8.46 7.47 13.51
C ASP A 288 -9.28 8.71 13.14
N ASP A 289 -9.25 9.09 11.87
CA ASP A 289 -10.05 10.18 11.35
C ASP A 289 -11.53 9.97 11.67
N GLN A 290 -12.21 11.02 12.10
CA GLN A 290 -13.66 11.00 12.29
C GLN A 290 -14.34 10.90 10.91
N LEU A 291 -14.77 9.70 10.55
CA LEU A 291 -15.48 9.45 9.31
C LEU A 291 -16.96 9.26 9.57
N VAL A 292 -17.79 10.06 8.91
CA VAL A 292 -19.25 9.84 8.90
C VAL A 292 -19.55 8.66 7.97
N ASN A 293 -19.94 7.53 8.54
CA ASN A 293 -20.33 6.36 7.76
C ASN A 293 -21.80 6.43 7.35
N LEU A 294 -22.05 6.92 6.15
CA LEU A 294 -23.38 6.93 5.53
C LEU A 294 -23.69 5.64 4.73
N SER A 295 -22.86 4.61 4.87
CA SER A 295 -23.06 3.34 4.18
C SER A 295 -23.51 2.23 5.14
N GLN A 296 -24.20 1.21 4.61
CA GLN A 296 -24.56 0.02 5.38
C GLN A 296 -23.34 -0.86 5.76
N TRP A 297 -22.16 -0.56 5.26
CA TRP A 297 -20.96 -1.37 5.46
C TRP A 297 -20.14 -0.89 6.65
N GLU A 298 -19.47 -1.79 7.31
CA GLU A 298 -18.46 -1.47 8.32
C GLU A 298 -17.37 -0.56 7.73
N LEU A 299 -16.93 0.43 8.51
CA LEU A 299 -15.77 1.24 8.15
C LEU A 299 -14.50 0.39 8.15
N ARG A 300 -13.71 0.54 7.10
CA ARG A 300 -12.38 -0.05 7.01
C ARG A 300 -11.34 1.02 7.24
N LEU A 301 -10.80 1.05 8.45
CA LEU A 301 -9.76 2.00 8.86
C LEU A 301 -8.36 1.45 8.55
N PRO A 302 -7.37 2.29 8.21
CA PRO A 302 -6.01 1.86 8.00
C PRO A 302 -5.36 1.34 9.29
N GLU A 303 -4.40 0.44 9.19
CA GLU A 303 -3.60 0.00 10.34
C GLU A 303 -2.54 1.07 10.67
N LYS A 304 -2.51 1.51 11.92
CA LYS A 304 -1.55 2.51 12.41
C LYS A 304 -0.64 1.96 13.51
N ARG A 305 -0.92 0.76 14.04
CA ARG A 305 -0.11 0.15 15.11
C ARG A 305 1.21 -0.37 14.55
N GLN A 306 2.33 0.15 15.03
CA GLN A 306 3.66 -0.13 14.49
C GLN A 306 3.98 -1.62 14.37
N PHE A 307 3.59 -2.43 15.35
CA PHE A 307 3.78 -3.87 15.32
C PHE A 307 3.21 -4.53 14.06
N PHE A 308 2.14 -3.99 13.47
CA PHE A 308 1.49 -4.54 12.27
C PHE A 308 1.92 -3.86 10.96
N THR A 309 2.60 -2.72 11.00
CA THR A 309 2.85 -1.89 9.80
C THR A 309 4.10 -2.29 9.03
N GLN A 310 5.13 -2.77 9.70
CA GLN A 310 6.39 -3.13 9.04
C GLN A 310 6.22 -4.36 8.13
N ASN A 311 6.69 -4.32 6.87
CA ASN A 311 6.45 -5.36 5.86
C ASN A 311 4.98 -5.81 5.76
N SER A 312 4.03 -4.90 6.02
CA SER A 312 2.59 -5.20 6.08
C SER A 312 2.04 -5.81 4.80
N ASP A 313 2.65 -5.53 3.65
CA ASP A 313 2.29 -6.10 2.35
C ASP A 313 2.36 -7.63 2.32
N LEU A 314 3.25 -8.25 3.12
CA LEU A 314 3.31 -9.70 3.26
C LEU A 314 2.07 -10.27 3.95
N PHE A 315 1.42 -9.50 4.82
CA PHE A 315 0.34 -9.97 5.68
C PHE A 315 -1.05 -9.49 5.22
N THR A 316 -1.15 -8.36 4.52
CA THR A 316 -2.44 -7.71 4.23
C THR A 316 -2.81 -7.65 2.76
N ASP A 317 -1.88 -7.94 1.85
CA ASP A 317 -2.12 -7.83 0.40
C ASP A 317 -2.63 -9.16 -0.19
N PHE A 318 -3.78 -9.62 0.30
CA PHE A 318 -4.45 -10.82 -0.18
C PHE A 318 -5.86 -10.53 -0.71
N GLY A 319 -6.31 -11.36 -1.67
CA GLY A 319 -7.66 -11.36 -2.19
C GLY A 319 -8.04 -10.11 -2.97
N GLN A 320 -9.28 -9.69 -2.78
CA GLN A 320 -9.84 -8.51 -3.41
C GLN A 320 -10.34 -7.52 -2.36
N GLU A 321 -9.88 -6.29 -2.48
CA GLU A 321 -10.24 -5.20 -1.57
C GLU A 321 -11.74 -5.09 -1.32
N ARG A 322 -12.12 -5.04 -0.03
CA ARG A 322 -13.48 -4.85 0.47
C ARG A 322 -14.48 -5.98 0.14
N ASP A 323 -14.13 -6.90 -0.74
CA ASP A 323 -15.01 -8.02 -1.10
C ASP A 323 -14.51 -9.36 -0.57
N ALA A 324 -13.18 -9.57 -0.53
CA ALA A 324 -12.58 -10.85 -0.14
C ALA A 324 -11.17 -10.63 0.44
N GLU A 325 -11.08 -10.05 1.63
CA GLU A 325 -9.83 -9.84 2.36
C GLU A 325 -9.71 -10.84 3.49
N PRO A 326 -8.92 -11.92 3.33
CA PRO A 326 -8.85 -12.98 4.32
C PRO A 326 -8.15 -12.59 5.62
N PHE A 327 -7.35 -11.53 5.61
CA PHE A 327 -6.69 -10.98 6.78
C PHE A 327 -6.80 -9.46 6.85
N PHE A 328 -7.17 -8.96 8.02
CA PHE A 328 -7.25 -7.56 8.37
C PHE A 328 -6.79 -7.38 9.81
N SER A 329 -5.60 -6.86 10.02
CA SER A 329 -4.91 -6.79 11.32
C SER A 329 -5.73 -6.14 12.44
N ARG A 330 -6.60 -5.17 12.11
CA ARG A 330 -7.50 -4.54 13.09
C ARG A 330 -8.58 -5.45 13.67
N ARG A 331 -8.73 -6.68 13.17
CA ARG A 331 -9.53 -7.71 13.84
C ARG A 331 -8.85 -8.24 15.11
N ILE A 332 -7.52 -8.10 15.20
CA ILE A 332 -6.76 -8.45 16.41
C ILE A 332 -6.78 -7.25 17.35
N GLY A 333 -7.17 -7.47 18.60
CA GLY A 333 -7.30 -6.42 19.60
C GLY A 333 -8.72 -5.87 19.78
N ILE A 334 -9.71 -6.44 19.06
CA ILE A 334 -11.13 -6.15 19.25
C ILE A 334 -11.93 -7.45 19.31
N SER A 335 -13.06 -7.43 20.02
CA SER A 335 -13.99 -8.56 20.13
C SER A 335 -15.43 -8.07 20.20
N LYS A 336 -16.37 -9.02 20.25
CA LYS A 336 -17.79 -8.75 20.51
C LYS A 336 -18.14 -9.25 21.91
N ASP A 337 -18.84 -8.41 22.69
CA ASP A 337 -19.41 -8.83 23.98
C ASP A 337 -20.69 -9.66 23.78
N TYR A 338 -21.34 -10.07 24.89
CA TYR A 338 -22.60 -10.82 24.86
C TYR A 338 -23.75 -10.07 24.13
N ASP A 339 -23.75 -8.74 24.15
CA ASP A 339 -24.75 -7.89 23.52
C ASP A 339 -24.40 -7.57 22.05
N GLY A 340 -23.26 -8.07 21.55
CA GLY A 340 -22.78 -7.83 20.18
C GLY A 340 -22.07 -6.48 20.00
N ASN A 341 -21.83 -5.72 21.08
CA ASN A 341 -21.05 -4.48 20.99
C ASN A 341 -19.59 -4.79 20.71
N THR A 342 -18.95 -3.90 19.97
CA THR A 342 -17.49 -3.98 19.76
C THR A 342 -16.77 -3.45 20.98
N VAL A 343 -15.92 -4.27 21.57
CA VAL A 343 -15.13 -3.95 22.75
C VAL A 343 -13.66 -4.25 22.49
N GLU A 344 -12.80 -3.58 23.22
CA GLU A 344 -11.37 -3.86 23.21
C GLU A 344 -11.09 -5.25 23.74
N ASN A 345 -10.16 -5.97 23.10
CA ASN A 345 -9.63 -7.24 23.53
C ASN A 345 -8.11 -7.15 23.62
N LYS A 346 -7.60 -6.99 24.83
CA LYS A 346 -6.18 -6.72 25.08
C LYS A 346 -5.27 -7.79 24.49
N ILE A 347 -4.16 -7.36 23.88
CA ILE A 347 -3.11 -8.25 23.41
C ILE A 347 -2.14 -8.52 24.55
N ILE A 348 -1.90 -9.80 24.87
CA ILE A 348 -0.95 -10.21 25.89
C ILE A 348 0.47 -10.18 25.34
N ASN A 349 0.67 -10.83 24.20
CA ASN A 349 1.96 -10.88 23.50
C ASN A 349 1.79 -11.10 22.01
N GLY A 350 2.83 -10.79 21.27
CA GLY A 350 2.92 -11.05 19.84
C GLY A 350 4.35 -11.31 19.41
N ILE A 351 4.48 -12.17 18.40
CA ILE A 351 5.73 -12.37 17.65
C ILE A 351 5.46 -12.18 16.19
N ARG A 352 6.35 -11.47 15.53
CA ARG A 352 6.30 -11.30 14.07
C ARG A 352 7.69 -11.49 13.48
N LEU A 353 7.80 -12.38 12.51
CA LEU A 353 8.97 -12.57 11.67
C LEU A 353 8.60 -12.17 10.26
N SER A 354 9.37 -11.31 9.63
CA SER A 354 9.14 -10.90 8.26
C SER A 354 10.43 -10.55 7.55
N GLY A 355 10.51 -10.88 6.26
CA GLY A 355 11.67 -10.49 5.47
C GLY A 355 11.88 -11.33 4.25
N LYS A 356 13.07 -11.21 3.69
CA LYS A 356 13.50 -11.84 2.46
C LYS A 356 14.60 -12.86 2.73
N LEU A 357 14.36 -14.12 2.37
CA LEU A 357 15.33 -15.21 2.56
C LEU A 357 16.37 -15.26 1.44
N ASN A 358 15.96 -14.91 0.21
CA ASN A 358 16.82 -14.82 -0.97
C ASN A 358 16.18 -13.87 -1.99
N ASP A 359 16.76 -13.72 -3.18
CA ASP A 359 16.31 -12.78 -4.21
C ASP A 359 14.84 -12.92 -4.62
N ASN A 360 14.25 -14.08 -4.45
CA ASN A 360 12.90 -14.36 -4.90
C ASN A 360 11.93 -14.68 -3.76
N LEU A 361 12.42 -15.16 -2.62
CA LEU A 361 11.59 -15.73 -1.57
C LEU A 361 11.47 -14.80 -0.36
N ARG A 362 10.23 -14.41 -0.03
CA ARG A 362 9.87 -13.66 1.18
C ARG A 362 8.99 -14.54 2.07
N ILE A 363 9.19 -14.39 3.37
CA ILE A 363 8.40 -15.10 4.39
C ILE A 363 7.82 -14.12 5.40
N GLY A 364 6.68 -14.48 5.95
CA GLY A 364 6.05 -13.78 7.06
C GLY A 364 5.41 -14.77 8.03
N LEU A 365 5.63 -14.55 9.31
CA LEU A 365 4.95 -15.22 10.41
C LEU A 365 4.49 -14.16 11.40
N LEU A 366 3.23 -14.20 11.76
CA LEU A 366 2.62 -13.39 12.80
C LEU A 366 1.89 -14.32 13.76
N ASN A 367 2.13 -14.21 15.05
CA ASN A 367 1.35 -14.88 16.08
C ASN A 367 1.05 -13.88 17.21
N VAL A 368 -0.21 -13.79 17.62
CA VAL A 368 -0.68 -12.84 18.65
C VAL A 368 -1.66 -13.55 19.57
N LEU A 369 -1.38 -13.47 20.86
CA LEU A 369 -2.24 -13.96 21.92
C LEU A 369 -3.05 -12.80 22.52
N THR A 370 -4.38 -12.93 22.56
CA THR A 370 -5.28 -11.94 23.18
C THR A 370 -5.78 -12.42 24.53
N GLU A 371 -6.25 -11.49 25.36
CA GLU A 371 -6.70 -11.77 26.73
C GLU A 371 -8.10 -12.39 26.78
N GLU A 372 -8.34 -13.19 27.81
CA GLU A 372 -9.67 -13.70 28.18
C GLU A 372 -10.44 -12.67 29.00
N ASN A 373 -11.71 -12.43 28.66
CA ASN A 373 -12.62 -11.64 29.50
C ASN A 373 -13.97 -12.36 29.64
N LYS A 374 -14.11 -13.19 30.67
CA LYS A 374 -15.29 -13.98 30.93
C LYS A 374 -16.54 -13.13 31.16
N SER A 375 -16.39 -11.96 31.81
CA SER A 375 -17.53 -11.08 32.11
C SER A 375 -18.17 -10.51 30.84
N LEU A 376 -17.41 -10.41 29.76
CA LEU A 376 -17.86 -9.95 28.45
C LEU A 376 -18.07 -11.10 27.44
N GLY A 377 -17.85 -12.36 27.85
CA GLY A 377 -17.95 -13.51 26.94
C GLY A 377 -16.82 -13.59 25.91
N ILE A 378 -15.64 -13.08 26.23
CA ILE A 378 -14.51 -13.03 25.32
C ILE A 378 -13.51 -14.13 25.67
N PRO A 379 -13.26 -15.11 24.78
CA PRO A 379 -12.27 -16.14 24.98
C PRO A 379 -10.85 -15.61 24.71
N GLN A 380 -9.86 -16.22 25.34
CA GLN A 380 -8.49 -16.06 24.95
C GLN A 380 -8.24 -16.69 23.58
N ASN A 381 -7.70 -15.92 22.63
CA ASN A 381 -7.45 -16.39 21.26
C ASN A 381 -5.99 -16.38 20.92
N ASN A 382 -5.55 -17.44 20.24
CA ASN A 382 -4.29 -17.49 19.52
C ASN A 382 -4.58 -17.18 18.03
N ASN A 383 -3.99 -16.09 17.54
CA ASN A 383 -4.17 -15.61 16.17
C ASN A 383 -2.84 -15.78 15.43
N THR A 384 -2.82 -16.61 14.39
CA THR A 384 -1.61 -16.90 13.61
C THR A 384 -1.83 -16.60 12.15
N LEU A 385 -0.85 -15.98 11.51
CA LEU A 385 -0.76 -15.88 10.05
C LEU A 385 0.64 -16.28 9.62
N PHE A 386 0.73 -17.26 8.75
CA PHE A 386 1.96 -17.63 8.05
C PHE A 386 1.79 -17.36 6.57
N THR A 387 2.83 -16.81 5.93
CA THR A 387 2.82 -16.53 4.49
C THR A 387 4.18 -16.74 3.84
N ILE A 388 4.13 -17.23 2.62
CA ILE A 388 5.29 -17.35 1.72
C ILE A 388 4.93 -16.64 0.43
N ARG A 389 5.81 -15.76 -0.05
CA ARG A 389 5.68 -15.11 -1.36
C ARG A 389 6.94 -15.35 -2.17
N ASN A 390 6.78 -15.92 -3.35
CA ASN A 390 7.90 -16.18 -4.23
C ASN A 390 7.74 -15.44 -5.56
N LYS A 391 8.76 -14.67 -5.93
CA LYS A 391 8.85 -13.99 -7.22
C LYS A 391 9.08 -15.00 -8.33
N VAL A 392 8.39 -14.84 -9.43
CA VAL A 392 8.55 -15.60 -10.67
C VAL A 392 8.54 -14.64 -11.85
N PHE A 393 9.26 -15.01 -12.90
CA PHE A 393 9.44 -14.15 -14.07
C PHE A 393 10.03 -12.77 -13.70
N ALA A 394 9.73 -11.74 -14.50
CA ALA A 394 10.30 -10.41 -14.30
C ALA A 394 9.73 -9.72 -13.06
N ARG A 395 8.39 -9.77 -12.85
CA ARG A 395 7.67 -8.98 -11.84
C ARG A 395 6.49 -9.72 -11.21
N SER A 396 6.16 -10.92 -11.66
CA SER A 396 5.06 -11.73 -11.13
C SER A 396 5.46 -12.43 -9.85
N ASN A 397 4.50 -12.83 -9.04
CA ASN A 397 4.75 -13.63 -7.86
C ASN A 397 3.56 -14.55 -7.56
N TYR A 398 3.81 -15.62 -6.81
CA TYR A 398 2.76 -16.37 -6.15
C TYR A 398 2.94 -16.31 -4.63
N SER A 399 1.82 -16.38 -3.94
CA SER A 399 1.77 -16.40 -2.47
C SER A 399 0.95 -17.58 -1.99
N PHE A 400 1.40 -18.18 -0.92
CA PHE A 400 0.62 -19.12 -0.12
C PHE A 400 0.52 -18.56 1.29
N PHE A 401 -0.66 -18.70 1.93
CA PHE A 401 -0.83 -18.31 3.31
C PHE A 401 -1.73 -19.27 4.09
N PHE A 402 -1.51 -19.29 5.39
CA PHE A 402 -2.33 -19.97 6.38
C PHE A 402 -2.69 -18.99 7.50
N ILE A 403 -3.98 -18.84 7.77
CA ILE A 403 -4.51 -18.03 8.87
C ILE A 403 -5.16 -18.98 9.85
N ASN A 404 -4.93 -18.80 11.14
CA ASN A 404 -5.59 -19.51 12.22
C ASN A 404 -6.00 -18.53 13.32
N ARG A 405 -7.25 -18.59 13.71
CA ARG A 405 -7.76 -18.00 14.94
C ARG A 405 -8.38 -19.13 15.74
N GLU A 406 -7.91 -19.34 16.96
CA GLU A 406 -8.28 -20.48 17.79
C GLU A 406 -8.36 -20.08 19.25
N ASN A 407 -9.39 -20.53 19.95
CA ASN A 407 -9.49 -20.39 21.39
C ASN A 407 -8.42 -21.27 22.05
N THR A 408 -7.72 -20.76 23.07
CA THR A 408 -6.63 -21.51 23.74
C THR A 408 -7.13 -22.67 24.59
N LYS A 409 -8.40 -22.67 24.93
CA LYS A 409 -9.07 -23.73 25.70
C LYS A 409 -10.57 -23.78 25.34
N ASP A 410 -11.26 -24.80 25.78
CA ASP A 410 -12.72 -24.85 25.69
C ASP A 410 -13.38 -23.92 26.71
N TYR A 411 -14.42 -23.24 26.30
CA TYR A 411 -15.21 -22.31 27.10
C TYR A 411 -16.71 -22.68 26.99
N ASP A 412 -17.37 -22.79 28.13
CA ASP A 412 -18.80 -23.14 28.19
C ASP A 412 -19.70 -22.06 27.59
N PHE A 413 -19.21 -20.81 27.52
CA PHE A 413 -19.92 -19.67 26.95
C PHE A 413 -19.67 -19.45 25.45
N ILE A 414 -18.86 -20.31 24.80
CA ILE A 414 -18.56 -20.21 23.37
C ILE A 414 -19.23 -21.34 22.60
N GLU A 415 -19.99 -20.96 21.58
CA GLU A 415 -20.58 -21.90 20.63
C GLU A 415 -19.50 -22.73 19.91
N ASN A 416 -19.77 -24.00 19.64
CA ASN A 416 -18.81 -24.92 19.04
C ASN A 416 -18.24 -24.38 17.71
N GLN A 417 -19.06 -23.78 16.86
CA GLN A 417 -18.65 -23.20 15.57
C GLN A 417 -17.66 -22.02 15.70
N LYS A 418 -17.49 -21.44 16.89
CA LYS A 418 -16.61 -20.32 17.16
C LYS A 418 -15.29 -20.74 17.83
N LYS A 419 -15.05 -22.04 18.03
CA LYS A 419 -13.81 -22.53 18.66
C LYS A 419 -12.59 -22.22 17.84
N PHE A 420 -12.66 -22.41 16.55
CA PHE A 420 -11.59 -22.02 15.63
C PHE A 420 -12.13 -21.58 14.26
N ASN A 421 -11.33 -20.77 13.58
CA ASN A 421 -11.47 -20.46 12.16
C ASN A 421 -10.09 -20.50 11.51
N ARG A 422 -9.96 -21.29 10.44
CA ARG A 422 -8.71 -21.45 9.68
C ARG A 422 -8.97 -21.12 8.22
N VAL A 423 -8.02 -20.42 7.58
CA VAL A 423 -8.09 -20.11 6.16
C VAL A 423 -6.79 -20.48 5.49
N LEU A 424 -6.88 -21.28 4.43
CA LEU A 424 -5.78 -21.54 3.49
C LEU A 424 -6.00 -20.72 2.22
N GLY A 425 -4.95 -20.13 1.71
CA GLY A 425 -5.02 -19.36 0.49
C GLY A 425 -3.82 -19.52 -0.43
N PHE A 426 -4.10 -19.51 -1.73
CA PHE A 426 -3.13 -19.44 -2.79
C PHE A 426 -3.47 -18.29 -3.72
N GLU A 427 -2.47 -17.51 -4.11
CA GLU A 427 -2.65 -16.37 -5.00
C GLU A 427 -1.52 -16.29 -6.04
N TYR A 428 -1.87 -15.83 -7.21
CA TYR A 428 -0.92 -15.49 -8.26
C TYR A 428 -1.13 -14.04 -8.70
N ASN A 429 -0.05 -13.25 -8.64
CA ASN A 429 -0.02 -11.88 -9.09
C ASN A 429 0.80 -11.78 -10.38
N LEU A 430 0.14 -11.41 -11.45
CA LEU A 430 0.72 -11.17 -12.77
C LEU A 430 1.18 -9.72 -12.88
N ALA A 431 2.42 -9.51 -13.31
CA ALA A 431 2.90 -8.22 -13.79
C ALA A 431 3.90 -8.44 -14.93
N SER A 432 3.58 -7.95 -16.13
CA SER A 432 4.48 -8.03 -17.28
C SER A 432 5.68 -7.09 -17.15
N LYS A 433 6.74 -7.39 -17.86
CA LYS A 433 7.98 -6.58 -17.82
C LYS A 433 7.73 -5.13 -18.27
N ASP A 434 6.91 -4.93 -19.28
CA ASP A 434 6.50 -3.62 -19.82
C ASP A 434 5.44 -2.89 -18.99
N GLY A 435 4.89 -3.54 -17.95
CA GLY A 435 3.85 -2.98 -17.09
C GLY A 435 2.46 -2.89 -17.73
N GLU A 436 2.29 -3.30 -19.00
CA GLU A 436 0.98 -3.24 -19.65
C GLU A 436 -0.02 -4.21 -19.02
N TRP A 437 0.42 -5.44 -18.74
CA TRP A 437 -0.42 -6.48 -18.16
C TRP A 437 -0.24 -6.57 -16.66
N LYS A 438 -1.34 -6.50 -15.93
CA LYS A 438 -1.41 -6.71 -14.48
C LYS A 438 -2.63 -7.55 -14.15
N GLY A 439 -2.49 -8.44 -13.16
CA GLY A 439 -3.59 -9.29 -12.76
C GLY A 439 -3.37 -9.93 -11.41
N ARG A 440 -4.47 -10.46 -10.85
CA ARG A 440 -4.45 -11.29 -9.64
C ARG A 440 -5.47 -12.42 -9.81
N THR A 441 -5.07 -13.62 -9.44
CA THR A 441 -5.97 -14.75 -9.25
C THR A 441 -5.77 -15.26 -7.83
N PHE A 442 -6.87 -15.55 -7.12
CA PHE A 442 -6.80 -16.08 -5.77
C PHE A 442 -7.82 -17.20 -5.56
N PHE A 443 -7.47 -18.10 -4.66
CA PHE A 443 -8.35 -19.16 -4.14
C PHE A 443 -8.12 -19.28 -2.64
N HIS A 444 -9.19 -19.15 -1.85
CA HIS A 444 -9.19 -19.30 -0.40
C HIS A 444 -10.22 -20.34 0.02
N LYS A 445 -9.88 -21.12 1.03
CA LYS A 445 -10.78 -22.09 1.66
C LYS A 445 -10.77 -21.90 3.17
N SER A 446 -11.94 -21.77 3.76
CA SER A 446 -12.10 -21.65 5.21
C SER A 446 -12.52 -22.98 5.83
N PHE A 447 -12.12 -23.16 7.10
CA PHE A 447 -12.43 -24.33 7.91
C PHE A 447 -12.91 -23.84 9.28
N THR A 448 -14.01 -24.40 9.73
CA THR A 448 -14.62 -24.20 11.05
C THR A 448 -14.92 -25.56 11.68
N PRO A 449 -15.27 -25.65 12.95
CA PRO A 449 -15.63 -26.93 13.58
C PRO A 449 -16.82 -27.67 12.91
N GLU A 450 -17.67 -26.94 12.21
CA GLU A 450 -18.76 -27.51 11.43
C GLU A 450 -18.35 -27.69 9.97
N GLU A 451 -18.71 -28.82 9.38
CA GLU A 451 -18.49 -29.06 7.96
C GLU A 451 -19.46 -28.22 7.14
N ASN A 452 -18.96 -27.49 6.18
CA ASN A 452 -19.71 -26.61 5.29
C ASN A 452 -19.22 -26.75 3.84
N ASP A 453 -20.14 -26.85 2.91
CA ASP A 453 -19.83 -27.09 1.49
C ASP A 453 -19.42 -25.82 0.74
N LYS A 454 -19.99 -24.66 1.10
CA LYS A 454 -19.79 -23.37 0.41
C LYS A 454 -18.75 -22.49 1.12
N ASN A 455 -17.67 -23.09 1.58
CA ASN A 455 -16.63 -22.48 2.39
C ASN A 455 -15.43 -21.98 1.55
N THR A 456 -15.64 -21.66 0.28
CA THR A 456 -14.59 -21.19 -0.63
C THR A 456 -14.81 -19.76 -1.09
N SER A 457 -13.72 -19.07 -1.36
CA SER A 457 -13.69 -17.77 -2.02
C SER A 457 -12.63 -17.78 -3.11
N PHE A 458 -12.97 -17.33 -4.31
CA PHE A 458 -12.03 -17.22 -5.40
C PHE A 458 -12.31 -16.00 -6.27
N GLY A 459 -11.30 -15.55 -6.98
CA GLY A 459 -11.46 -14.44 -7.89
C GLY A 459 -10.31 -14.30 -8.85
N MET A 460 -10.56 -13.53 -9.89
CA MET A 460 -9.60 -13.17 -10.90
C MET A 460 -9.80 -11.73 -11.32
N ARG A 461 -8.71 -11.02 -11.53
CA ARG A 461 -8.71 -9.75 -12.25
C ARG A 461 -7.55 -9.76 -13.23
N LEU A 462 -7.82 -9.35 -14.46
CA LEU A 462 -6.82 -9.16 -15.50
C LEU A 462 -7.04 -7.79 -16.13
N SER A 463 -5.98 -7.04 -16.32
CA SER A 463 -6.01 -5.74 -16.96
C SER A 463 -4.86 -5.56 -17.93
N ARG A 464 -5.12 -4.83 -19.00
CA ARG A 464 -4.12 -4.32 -19.92
C ARG A 464 -4.26 -2.82 -20.02
N ASN A 465 -3.18 -2.10 -19.78
CA ASN A 465 -3.11 -0.64 -19.85
C ASN A 465 -2.05 -0.22 -20.85
N THR A 466 -2.50 0.23 -21.99
CA THR A 466 -1.67 0.79 -23.07
C THR A 466 -1.93 2.28 -23.20
N ARG A 467 -1.17 2.99 -24.01
CA ARG A 467 -1.36 4.43 -24.21
C ARG A 467 -2.80 4.79 -24.59
N LYS A 468 -3.45 4.02 -25.47
CA LYS A 468 -4.81 4.33 -25.94
C LYS A 468 -5.90 3.59 -25.18
N HIS A 469 -5.66 2.39 -24.72
CA HIS A 469 -6.69 1.52 -24.14
C HIS A 469 -6.31 1.07 -22.74
N TYR A 470 -7.25 1.19 -21.82
CA TYR A 470 -7.20 0.46 -20.57
C TYR A 470 -8.42 -0.45 -20.48
N ILE A 471 -8.18 -1.75 -20.46
CA ILE A 471 -9.20 -2.79 -20.35
C ILE A 471 -8.93 -3.52 -19.06
N SER A 472 -9.96 -3.73 -18.24
CA SER A 472 -9.87 -4.57 -17.05
C SER A 472 -11.13 -5.41 -16.92
N MET A 473 -10.94 -6.70 -16.66
CA MET A 473 -12.01 -7.62 -16.31
C MET A 473 -11.70 -8.20 -14.93
N GLY A 474 -12.61 -7.97 -13.98
CA GLY A 474 -12.52 -8.53 -12.64
C GLY A 474 -13.75 -9.35 -12.31
N GLY A 475 -13.55 -10.39 -11.48
CA GLY A 475 -14.64 -11.18 -10.92
C GLY A 475 -14.23 -11.82 -9.60
N SER A 476 -15.21 -12.02 -8.71
CA SER A 476 -15.00 -12.71 -7.44
C SER A 476 -16.26 -13.48 -7.06
N TYR A 477 -16.04 -14.61 -6.41
CA TYR A 477 -17.04 -15.43 -5.74
C TYR A 477 -16.66 -15.56 -4.27
N VAL A 478 -17.63 -15.44 -3.40
CA VAL A 478 -17.51 -15.77 -1.98
C VAL A 478 -18.69 -16.65 -1.62
N GLY A 479 -18.43 -17.85 -1.11
CA GLY A 479 -19.44 -18.81 -0.71
C GLY A 479 -20.27 -18.33 0.49
N ASP A 480 -21.48 -18.90 0.66
CA ASP A 480 -22.37 -18.54 1.78
C ASP A 480 -21.75 -18.90 3.15
N ASP A 481 -20.98 -20.00 3.20
CA ASP A 481 -20.39 -20.55 4.43
C ASP A 481 -18.91 -20.19 4.58
N PHE A 482 -18.36 -19.42 3.65
CA PHE A 482 -16.99 -18.93 3.79
C PHE A 482 -16.89 -17.99 4.98
N ARG A 483 -15.89 -18.20 5.83
CA ARG A 483 -15.61 -17.35 6.99
C ARG A 483 -14.12 -17.06 7.13
N SER A 484 -13.80 -15.84 7.48
CA SER A 484 -12.49 -15.44 7.97
C SER A 484 -12.67 -14.47 9.11
N ASP A 485 -12.53 -14.96 10.34
CA ASP A 485 -12.71 -14.15 11.55
C ASP A 485 -11.67 -13.02 11.66
N LEU A 486 -10.48 -13.24 11.11
CA LEU A 486 -9.44 -12.23 11.01
C LEU A 486 -9.50 -11.42 9.70
N GLY A 487 -10.56 -11.61 8.90
CA GLY A 487 -10.70 -10.97 7.60
C GLY A 487 -11.69 -9.80 7.58
N TYR A 488 -11.79 -9.18 6.41
CA TYR A 488 -12.79 -8.15 6.12
C TYR A 488 -13.60 -8.53 4.87
N TYR A 489 -14.87 -8.86 5.08
CA TYR A 489 -15.83 -9.25 4.05
C TYR A 489 -17.11 -8.46 4.25
N ARG A 490 -17.54 -7.71 3.23
CA ARG A 490 -18.79 -6.95 3.28
C ARG A 490 -20.01 -7.84 3.18
N ARG A 491 -19.89 -8.97 2.48
CA ARG A 491 -21.00 -9.91 2.22
C ARG A 491 -20.46 -11.30 1.90
N TYR A 492 -21.33 -12.27 1.99
CA TYR A 492 -21.11 -13.68 1.64
C TYR A 492 -22.19 -14.14 0.64
N GLY A 493 -21.98 -15.26 -0.04
CA GLY A 493 -22.93 -15.85 -0.96
C GLY A 493 -23.17 -15.03 -2.22
N PHE A 494 -22.11 -14.50 -2.85
CA PHE A 494 -22.26 -13.65 -4.04
C PHE A 494 -21.23 -13.97 -5.13
N ILE A 495 -21.60 -13.58 -6.34
CA ILE A 495 -20.70 -13.46 -7.49
C ILE A 495 -20.68 -11.99 -7.91
N LYS A 496 -19.51 -11.43 -8.14
CA LYS A 496 -19.33 -10.06 -8.61
C LYS A 496 -18.52 -10.05 -9.88
N LEU A 497 -18.96 -9.26 -10.87
CA LEU A 497 -18.22 -9.00 -12.11
C LEU A 497 -17.99 -7.50 -12.26
N THR A 498 -16.78 -7.12 -12.65
CA THR A 498 -16.37 -5.71 -12.74
C THR A 498 -15.60 -5.42 -14.03
N PRO A 499 -16.26 -5.41 -15.19
CA PRO A 499 -15.64 -4.93 -16.42
C PRO A 499 -15.39 -3.42 -16.36
N PHE A 500 -14.25 -3.02 -16.88
CA PHE A 500 -13.84 -1.63 -17.04
C PHE A 500 -13.19 -1.44 -18.40
N TYR A 501 -13.55 -0.36 -19.08
CA TYR A 501 -12.93 0.05 -20.33
C TYR A 501 -12.70 1.57 -20.35
N GLN A 502 -11.50 1.98 -20.79
CA GLN A 502 -11.15 3.37 -21.02
C GLN A 502 -10.46 3.50 -22.37
N TYR A 503 -10.90 4.47 -23.16
CA TYR A 503 -10.29 4.84 -24.42
C TYR A 503 -9.77 6.27 -24.37
N ARG A 504 -8.51 6.46 -24.77
CA ARG A 504 -7.82 7.75 -24.78
C ARG A 504 -7.49 8.15 -26.23
N ILE A 505 -7.91 9.35 -26.62
CA ILE A 505 -7.68 9.92 -27.94
C ILE A 505 -6.72 11.09 -27.77
N TYR A 506 -5.55 11.00 -28.38
CA TYR A 506 -4.54 12.05 -28.37
C TYR A 506 -4.63 12.82 -29.69
N PRO A 507 -5.11 14.08 -29.71
CA PRO A 507 -5.20 14.88 -30.92
C PRO A 507 -3.79 15.20 -31.42
N LYS A 508 -3.60 15.08 -32.73
CA LYS A 508 -2.38 15.55 -33.40
C LYS A 508 -2.49 17.06 -33.56
N ASN A 509 -1.52 17.85 -33.42
CA ASN A 509 -1.51 19.29 -33.65
C ASN A 509 -2.50 20.10 -32.78
N ASN A 510 -2.61 19.78 -31.49
CA ASN A 510 -3.41 20.58 -30.57
C ASN A 510 -2.53 20.98 -29.37
N ASP A 511 -2.27 22.28 -29.22
CA ASP A 511 -1.39 22.81 -28.19
C ASP A 511 -2.10 23.00 -26.85
N LYS A 512 -3.42 22.90 -26.80
CA LYS A 512 -4.22 23.09 -25.60
C LYS A 512 -4.70 21.77 -25.01
N ILE A 513 -5.22 20.86 -25.85
CA ILE A 513 -5.81 19.60 -25.40
C ILE A 513 -4.74 18.50 -25.39
N LEU A 514 -4.58 17.87 -24.24
CA LEU A 514 -3.72 16.71 -24.09
C LEU A 514 -4.38 15.45 -24.64
N ASN A 515 -5.58 15.13 -24.14
CA ASN A 515 -6.35 13.97 -24.60
C ASN A 515 -7.85 14.11 -24.27
N TYR A 516 -8.64 13.29 -24.96
CA TYR A 516 -10.02 12.96 -24.58
C TYR A 516 -10.04 11.56 -24.00
N GLU A 517 -10.81 11.36 -22.93
CA GLU A 517 -10.98 10.05 -22.29
C GLU A 517 -12.46 9.66 -22.25
N LEU A 518 -12.77 8.49 -22.79
CA LEU A 518 -14.05 7.83 -22.63
C LEU A 518 -13.87 6.68 -21.67
N GLN A 519 -14.67 6.61 -20.60
CA GLN A 519 -14.59 5.57 -19.59
C GLN A 519 -15.95 4.93 -19.37
N ASN A 520 -15.94 3.62 -19.15
CA ASN A 520 -17.08 2.88 -18.65
C ASN A 520 -16.64 1.89 -17.57
N TYR A 521 -17.27 1.98 -16.42
CA TYR A 521 -17.16 1.02 -15.33
C TYR A 521 -18.51 0.38 -15.09
N THR A 522 -18.53 -0.94 -15.03
CA THR A 522 -19.71 -1.70 -14.68
C THR A 522 -19.40 -2.61 -13.49
N ALA A 523 -20.31 -2.71 -12.54
CA ALA A 523 -20.26 -3.74 -11.51
C ALA A 523 -21.62 -4.45 -11.42
N LEU A 524 -21.58 -5.76 -11.50
CA LEU A 524 -22.75 -6.62 -11.38
C LEU A 524 -22.56 -7.53 -10.18
N VAL A 525 -23.51 -7.52 -9.26
CA VAL A 525 -23.53 -8.40 -8.08
C VAL A 525 -24.72 -9.33 -8.17
N TYR A 526 -24.45 -10.62 -8.14
CA TYR A 526 -25.42 -11.68 -8.25
C TYR A 526 -25.36 -12.60 -7.02
N ARG A 527 -26.54 -12.95 -6.45
CA ARG A 527 -26.68 -13.89 -5.33
C ARG A 527 -27.56 -15.08 -5.76
N PRO A 528 -26.95 -16.21 -6.11
CA PRO A 528 -27.68 -17.35 -6.68
C PRO A 528 -28.69 -18.00 -5.73
N ASN A 529 -28.42 -17.91 -4.42
CA ASN A 529 -29.21 -18.61 -3.39
C ASN A 529 -30.24 -17.71 -2.68
N LYS A 530 -30.52 -16.51 -3.20
CA LYS A 530 -31.48 -15.56 -2.62
C LYS A 530 -32.59 -15.23 -3.62
N ASN A 531 -33.76 -14.81 -3.11
CA ASN A 531 -34.87 -14.38 -3.95
C ASN A 531 -34.53 -13.21 -4.87
N GLN A 532 -33.58 -12.38 -4.46
CA GLN A 532 -33.05 -11.28 -5.26
C GLN A 532 -31.75 -11.72 -5.96
N LYS A 533 -31.90 -12.25 -7.18
CA LYS A 533 -30.74 -12.73 -7.96
C LYS A 533 -29.74 -11.65 -8.35
N PHE A 534 -30.23 -10.41 -8.63
CA PHE A 534 -29.36 -9.26 -8.94
C PHE A 534 -29.52 -8.17 -7.88
N GLU A 535 -28.56 -8.07 -6.98
CA GLU A 535 -28.58 -7.12 -5.86
C GLU A 535 -27.92 -5.80 -6.19
N GLY A 536 -26.91 -5.80 -7.04
CA GLY A 536 -26.19 -4.57 -7.40
C GLY A 536 -25.93 -4.47 -8.88
N ARG A 537 -26.19 -3.28 -9.44
CA ARG A 537 -25.83 -2.93 -10.81
C ARG A 537 -25.35 -1.50 -10.80
N TRP A 538 -24.08 -1.32 -11.14
CA TRP A 538 -23.49 0.01 -11.22
C TRP A 538 -22.98 0.25 -12.64
N PHE A 539 -23.43 1.33 -13.25
CA PHE A 539 -22.97 1.79 -14.55
C PHE A 539 -22.47 3.21 -14.39
N ILE A 540 -21.18 3.38 -14.56
CA ILE A 540 -20.53 4.68 -14.48
C ILE A 540 -19.88 4.93 -15.83
N SER A 541 -20.36 5.94 -16.54
CA SER A 541 -19.79 6.38 -17.80
C SER A 541 -19.29 7.81 -17.65
N SER A 542 -18.11 8.11 -18.16
CA SER A 542 -17.63 9.49 -18.20
C SER A 542 -16.94 9.83 -19.50
N PHE A 543 -17.08 11.08 -19.88
CA PHE A 543 -16.30 11.73 -20.92
C PHE A 543 -15.50 12.85 -20.28
N LYS A 544 -14.17 12.85 -20.51
CA LYS A 544 -13.25 13.80 -19.94
C LYS A 544 -12.40 14.43 -21.02
N ILE A 545 -12.19 15.74 -20.92
CA ILE A 545 -11.23 16.51 -21.70
C ILE A 545 -10.12 16.92 -20.75
N LYS A 546 -8.88 16.53 -21.03
CA LYS A 546 -7.71 16.97 -20.29
C LYS A 546 -6.92 17.96 -21.10
N TYR A 547 -6.58 19.08 -20.49
CA TYR A 547 -5.79 20.13 -21.09
C TYR A 547 -4.31 20.01 -20.65
N ARG A 548 -3.42 20.67 -21.42
CA ARG A 548 -1.97 20.67 -21.12
C ARG A 548 -1.60 21.55 -19.92
N ASP A 549 -2.46 22.48 -19.55
CA ASP A 549 -2.36 23.28 -18.32
C ASP A 549 -2.87 22.55 -17.07
N VAL A 550 -3.02 21.24 -17.14
CA VAL A 550 -3.55 20.29 -16.15
C VAL A 550 -5.01 20.52 -15.76
N SER A 551 -5.71 21.48 -16.37
CA SER A 551 -7.16 21.61 -16.18
C SER A 551 -7.91 20.46 -16.84
N GLU A 552 -9.10 20.14 -16.33
CA GLU A 552 -9.93 19.09 -16.91
C GLU A 552 -11.43 19.44 -16.84
N ILE A 553 -12.16 18.97 -17.83
CA ILE A 553 -13.62 18.99 -17.86
C ILE A 553 -14.10 17.55 -17.89
N GLU A 554 -14.95 17.15 -16.93
CA GLU A 554 -15.54 15.82 -16.90
C GLU A 554 -17.07 15.90 -16.86
N VAL A 555 -17.71 15.14 -17.75
CA VAL A 555 -19.14 14.84 -17.68
C VAL A 555 -19.27 13.37 -17.29
N LYS A 556 -19.96 13.11 -16.18
CA LYS A 556 -20.09 11.78 -15.62
C LYS A 556 -21.56 11.43 -15.37
N GLN A 557 -21.96 10.27 -15.85
CA GLN A 557 -23.23 9.63 -15.53
C GLN A 557 -22.99 8.46 -14.58
N ASN A 558 -23.76 8.40 -13.50
CA ASN A 558 -23.73 7.32 -12.53
C ASN A 558 -25.16 6.79 -12.34
N ILE A 559 -25.37 5.54 -12.72
CA ILE A 559 -26.63 4.81 -12.50
C ILE A 559 -26.30 3.65 -11.58
N ARG A 560 -26.96 3.61 -10.45
CA ARG A 560 -26.66 2.61 -9.43
C ARG A 560 -27.95 2.05 -8.83
N LYS A 561 -27.99 0.72 -8.74
CA LYS A 561 -28.95 -0.02 -7.94
C LYS A 561 -28.19 -0.86 -6.92
N ASP A 562 -28.53 -0.72 -5.67
CA ASP A 562 -28.02 -1.54 -4.56
C ASP A 562 -29.17 -2.15 -3.78
N TYR A 563 -28.85 -3.16 -2.98
CA TYR A 563 -29.78 -3.76 -2.02
C TYR A 563 -29.28 -3.47 -0.59
N LEU A 564 -30.16 -2.97 0.26
CA LEU A 564 -29.93 -2.87 1.70
C LEU A 564 -30.20 -4.23 2.33
N TYR A 565 -29.19 -4.79 3.00
CA TYR A 565 -29.25 -6.17 3.51
C TYR A 565 -29.99 -6.29 4.83
N PHE A 566 -30.05 -5.20 5.58
CA PHE A 566 -30.65 -5.10 6.90
C PHE A 566 -31.22 -3.68 7.06
N ASP A 567 -32.03 -3.50 8.08
CA ASP A 567 -32.52 -2.18 8.46
C ASP A 567 -31.35 -1.26 8.75
N PHE A 568 -31.29 -0.17 8.05
CA PHE A 568 -30.14 0.75 8.08
C PHE A 568 -30.56 2.19 8.38
N ASP A 569 -30.02 2.74 9.45
CA ASP A 569 -30.17 4.15 9.78
C ASP A 569 -28.90 4.92 9.41
N PRO A 570 -28.91 5.71 8.31
CA PRO A 570 -27.77 6.55 7.94
C PRO A 570 -27.53 7.71 8.92
N THR A 571 -28.55 8.15 9.66
CA THR A 571 -28.45 9.25 10.60
C THR A 571 -27.80 8.84 11.92
N ARG A 572 -27.94 7.55 12.30
CA ARG A 572 -27.48 6.98 13.57
C ARG A 572 -27.96 7.78 14.79
N THR A 573 -29.12 8.45 14.66
CA THR A 573 -29.71 9.27 15.72
C THR A 573 -30.63 8.41 16.55
N LYS A 574 -30.54 8.51 17.88
CA LYS A 574 -31.42 7.78 18.79
C LYS A 574 -32.90 8.14 18.52
N GLY A 575 -33.72 7.10 18.26
CA GLY A 575 -35.13 7.27 17.98
C GLY A 575 -35.49 7.51 16.51
N SER A 576 -34.53 7.52 15.59
CA SER A 576 -34.83 7.51 14.16
C SER A 576 -35.43 6.17 13.72
N VAL A 577 -36.19 6.19 12.63
CA VAL A 577 -36.73 4.97 12.01
C VAL A 577 -35.75 4.48 10.96
N PRO A 578 -35.19 3.27 11.10
CA PRO A 578 -34.28 2.72 10.10
C PRO A 578 -34.94 2.50 8.74
N LEU A 579 -34.19 2.66 7.67
CA LEU A 579 -34.62 2.25 6.34
C LEU A 579 -34.66 0.71 6.28
N PRO A 580 -35.79 0.11 5.89
CA PRO A 580 -35.89 -1.34 5.83
C PRO A 580 -35.05 -1.92 4.71
N ALA A 581 -34.70 -3.20 4.82
CA ALA A 581 -34.00 -3.95 3.79
C ALA A 581 -34.76 -3.87 2.44
N ASN A 582 -34.21 -3.18 1.45
CA ASN A 582 -34.88 -2.91 0.19
C ASN A 582 -33.89 -2.54 -0.94
N ASN A 583 -34.42 -2.45 -2.17
CA ASN A 583 -33.68 -1.91 -3.30
C ASN A 583 -33.51 -0.39 -3.18
N PHE A 584 -32.30 0.05 -3.41
CA PHE A 584 -31.91 1.45 -3.41
C PHE A 584 -31.41 1.86 -4.80
N TYR A 585 -31.88 3.00 -5.30
CA TYR A 585 -31.50 3.54 -6.61
C TYR A 585 -30.86 4.91 -6.45
N SER A 586 -29.78 5.17 -7.17
CA SER A 586 -29.20 6.50 -7.30
C SER A 586 -28.80 6.78 -8.76
N TYR A 587 -28.94 8.04 -9.16
CA TYR A 587 -28.67 8.50 -10.52
C TYR A 587 -27.65 9.62 -10.49
#